data_9f106a79860c458dc750c84ed465fb83
#
_entry.id   9f106a79860c458dc750c84ed465fb83
#
_cell.length_a   1.000
_cell.length_b   1.000
_cell.length_c   1.000
_cell.angle_alpha   90.00
_cell.angle_beta   90.00
_cell.angle_gamma   90.00
#
_symmetry.space_group_name_H-M   'P 1'
#
loop_
_entity.id
_entity.type
_entity.pdbx_description
1 polymer ?
#
loop_
_entity_poly.entity_id
_entity_poly.type
_entity_poly.pdbx_seq_one_letter_code
_entity_poly.pdbx_strand_id
1 'polypeptide(L)' 'MGAVRIHQANDQSSAELMAGRLRAEGIPAEIIQADAGAPYGGFGMSSAFDILVPEALAAQARRILEGRGPR' A
#
# COMPACT_ATOMS: atom_id res chain seq x y z
N MET A 1 15.72 -5.57 -6.23
CA MET A 1 15.49 -5.86 -5.35
C MET A 1 14.96 -4.91 -4.51
N GLY A 2 14.31 -4.32 -4.27
CA GLY A 2 13.73 -3.47 -3.45
C GLY A 2 12.29 -3.59 -3.43
N ALA A 3 11.65 -2.70 -2.79
CA ALA A 3 10.22 -2.70 -2.66
C ALA A 3 9.65 -1.65 -3.58
N VAL A 4 8.47 -1.87 -4.07
CA VAL A 4 7.84 -0.90 -4.90
C VAL A 4 6.46 -0.61 -4.37
N ARG A 5 5.96 0.58 -4.63
CA ARG A 5 4.66 0.94 -4.15
C ARG A 5 3.64 0.44 -5.15
N ILE A 6 2.69 -0.29 -4.70
CA ILE A 6 1.68 -0.79 -5.58
C ILE A 6 0.35 -0.14 -5.35
N HIS A 7 0.19 0.60 -4.29
CA HIS A 7 -1.09 1.24 -4.04
C HIS A 7 -0.91 2.33 -3.02
N GLN A 8 -1.77 3.30 -3.04
CA GLN A 8 -1.71 4.35 -2.07
C GLN A 8 -3.09 4.49 -1.49
N ALA A 9 -3.20 4.42 -0.20
CA ALA A 9 -4.50 4.53 0.45
C ALA A 9 -4.63 5.88 1.08
N ASN A 10 -5.85 6.32 1.23
CA ASN A 10 -6.07 7.61 1.81
C ASN A 10 -6.20 7.60 3.29
N ASP A 11 -6.35 6.50 3.89
CA ASP A 11 -6.43 6.50 5.34
C ASP A 11 -5.79 5.24 5.83
N GLN A 12 -5.48 5.23 7.10
CA GLN A 12 -4.78 4.13 7.67
C GLN A 12 -5.59 2.85 7.69
N SER A 13 -6.84 2.96 7.94
CA SER A 13 -7.66 1.77 7.97
C SER A 13 -7.65 1.04 6.64
N SER A 14 -7.77 1.76 5.57
CA SER A 14 -7.74 1.14 4.28
C SER A 14 -6.39 0.52 4.01
N ALA A 15 -5.34 1.22 4.41
CA ALA A 15 -4.01 0.70 4.17
C ALA A 15 -3.81 -0.60 4.92
N GLU A 16 -4.28 -0.64 6.15
CA GLU A 16 -4.09 -1.83 6.92
C GLU A 16 -4.89 -2.98 6.37
N LEU A 17 -6.05 -2.70 5.87
CA LEU A 17 -6.85 -3.72 5.34
C LEU A 17 -6.17 -4.29 4.10
N MET A 18 -5.64 -3.48 3.24
CA MET A 18 -4.99 -3.96 2.06
C MET A 18 -3.73 -4.72 2.38
N ALA A 19 -2.94 -4.19 3.30
CA ALA A 19 -1.73 -4.89 3.67
C ALA A 19 -2.06 -6.23 4.29
N GLY A 20 -3.12 -6.26 5.08
CA GLY A 20 -3.52 -7.50 5.69
C GLY A 20 -3.89 -8.55 4.66
N ARG A 21 -4.59 -8.12 3.61
CA ARG A 21 -4.94 -9.05 2.63
C ARG A 21 -3.72 -9.57 1.95
N LEU A 22 -2.74 -8.75 1.64
CA LEU A 22 -1.55 -9.21 0.98
C LEU A 22 -0.79 -10.18 1.86
N ARG A 23 -0.70 -9.86 3.13
CA ARG A 23 0.00 -10.75 4.03
C ARG A 23 -0.69 -12.09 4.14
N ALA A 24 -2.00 -12.06 4.14
CA ALA A 24 -2.73 -13.30 4.22
C ALA A 24 -2.49 -14.16 2.99
N GLU A 25 -2.10 -13.54 1.89
CA GLU A 25 -1.81 -14.30 0.71
C GLU A 25 -0.33 -14.62 0.61
N GLY A 26 0.42 -14.35 1.61
CA GLY A 26 1.82 -14.67 1.61
C GLY A 26 2.73 -13.60 1.04
N ILE A 27 2.21 -12.43 0.83
CA ILE A 27 3.03 -11.36 0.30
C ILE A 27 3.39 -10.39 1.38
N PRO A 28 4.64 -10.18 1.65
CA PRO A 28 5.02 -9.21 2.69
C PRO A 28 4.65 -7.82 2.21
N ALA A 29 3.93 -7.11 2.99
CA ALA A 29 3.51 -5.77 2.64
C ALA A 29 3.86 -4.81 3.75
N GLU A 30 4.37 -3.64 3.38
CA GLU A 30 4.66 -2.65 4.35
C GLU A 30 3.88 -1.42 4.10
N ILE A 31 3.50 -0.69 5.11
CA ILE A 31 2.75 0.55 4.99
C ILE A 31 3.67 1.68 5.38
N ILE A 32 3.86 2.64 4.51
CA ILE A 32 4.67 3.78 4.81
C ILE A 32 3.84 5.02 4.70
N GLN A 33 3.83 5.84 5.72
CA GLN A 33 3.06 7.02 5.67
C GLN A 33 3.80 8.05 4.85
N ALA A 34 3.17 8.51 3.86
CA ALA A 34 3.83 9.38 3.05
C ALA A 34 3.57 10.76 3.39
N ASP A 35 3.99 11.25 4.36
CA ASP A 35 3.61 12.54 4.70
C ASP A 35 4.61 13.42 4.30
N ALA A 36 5.25 13.10 3.47
CA ALA A 36 6.11 13.84 3.16
C ALA A 36 5.95 15.16 2.99
N GLY A 37 5.46 15.65 2.54
CA GLY A 37 5.45 16.87 2.27
C GLY A 37 5.35 17.68 3.18
N ALA A 38 5.20 17.24 3.99
CA ALA A 38 5.07 18.00 4.89
C ALA A 38 5.66 19.21 5.06
N PRO A 39 6.62 19.48 4.68
CA PRO A 39 7.20 20.65 5.01
C PRO A 39 6.27 21.71 4.89
N TYR A 40 5.57 21.72 4.06
CA TYR A 40 4.79 22.69 3.95
C TYR A 40 3.75 22.57 4.61
N GLY A 41 3.64 22.14 5.35
CA GLY A 41 2.55 22.13 5.91
C GLY A 41 1.66 21.54 5.86
N GLY A 42 1.71 21.02 5.55
CA GLY A 42 0.88 20.33 5.41
C GLY A 42 -0.24 20.47 6.05
N PHE A 43 -1.01 20.89 5.86
CA PHE A 43 -2.06 20.93 6.54
C PHE A 43 -2.47 19.66 6.76
N GLY A 44 -1.83 18.79 6.72
CA GLY A 44 -2.24 17.55 7.06
C GLY A 44 -3.20 16.98 6.43
N MET A 45 -3.70 17.38 5.66
CA MET A 45 -4.66 16.76 5.19
C MET A 45 -4.34 15.76 4.37
N SER A 46 -3.40 15.54 3.91
CA SER A 46 -3.24 14.55 3.09
C SER A 46 -2.52 13.53 3.64
N SER A 47 -2.87 12.70 4.25
CA SER A 47 -2.14 11.71 4.73
C SER A 47 -2.23 10.64 3.78
N ALA A 48 -1.34 10.21 3.13
CA ALA A 48 -1.41 9.10 2.24
C ALA A 48 -0.57 7.99 2.78
N PHE A 49 -0.98 6.78 2.57
CA PHE A 49 -0.26 5.64 3.08
C PHE A 49 0.11 4.77 1.90
N ASP A 50 1.40 4.59 1.67
CA ASP A 50 1.84 3.80 0.54
C ASP A 50 2.00 2.36 0.96
N ILE A 51 1.58 1.46 0.12
CA ILE A 51 1.73 0.06 0.39
C ILE A 51 2.81 -0.49 -0.51
N LEU A 52 3.87 -0.99 0.10
CA LEU A 52 4.99 -1.48 -0.66
C LEU A 52 5.13 -2.98 -0.55
N VAL A 53 5.53 -3.60 -1.61
CA VAL A 53 5.76 -5.03 -1.61
C VAL A 53 7.03 -5.29 -2.37
N PRO A 54 7.62 -6.45 -2.23
CA PRO A 54 8.83 -6.74 -2.97
C PRO A 54 8.56 -6.67 -4.46
N GLU A 55 9.49 -6.12 -5.18
CA GLU A 55 9.29 -5.95 -6.58
C GLU A 55 8.91 -7.24 -7.28
N ALA A 56 9.49 -8.32 -6.89
CA ALA A 56 9.20 -9.58 -7.52
C ALA A 56 7.76 -10.02 -7.35
N LEU A 57 7.09 -9.51 -6.34
CA LEU A 57 5.73 -9.90 -6.11
C LEU A 57 4.74 -8.81 -6.47
N ALA A 58 5.21 -7.75 -7.07
CA ALA A 58 4.32 -6.62 -7.32
C ALA A 58 3.14 -6.96 -8.21
N ALA A 59 3.36 -7.71 -9.23
CA ALA A 59 2.26 -8.03 -10.12
C ALA A 59 1.22 -8.87 -9.40
N GLN A 60 1.70 -9.81 -8.62
CA GLN A 60 0.78 -10.65 -7.90
C GLN A 60 0.02 -9.84 -6.88
N ALA A 61 0.69 -8.93 -6.20
CA ALA A 61 0.04 -8.10 -5.21
C ALA A 61 -1.04 -7.25 -5.86
N ARG A 62 -0.78 -6.71 -7.00
CA ARG A 62 -1.78 -5.91 -7.63
C ARG A 62 -2.99 -6.72 -8.00
N ARG A 63 -2.79 -7.97 -8.42
CA ARG A 63 -3.90 -8.76 -8.71
C ARG A 63 -4.72 -9.02 -7.49
N ILE A 64 -4.11 -9.24 -6.36
CA ILE A 64 -4.86 -9.49 -5.15
C ILE A 64 -5.66 -8.28 -4.75
N LEU A 65 -5.07 -7.09 -4.87
CA LEU A 65 -5.79 -5.93 -4.46
C LEU A 65 -6.91 -5.59 -5.45
N GLU A 66 -6.73 -5.92 -6.70
CA GLU A 66 -7.75 -5.62 -7.60
C GLU A 66 -8.87 -6.44 -7.28
N GLY A 67 -8.59 -7.43 -6.68
CA GLY A 67 -9.62 -8.11 -6.22
C GLY A 67 -10.57 -8.66 -6.89
N ARG A 68 -10.71 -8.81 -7.63
CA ARG A 68 -11.68 -9.23 -8.10
C ARG A 68 -11.77 -10.40 -8.27
N GLY A 69 -11.72 -10.82 -8.04
CA GLY A 69 -11.98 -11.94 -8.14
C GLY A 69 -12.18 -12.53 -9.20
N PRO A 70 -12.34 -13.31 -9.39
CA PRO A 70 -12.37 -13.94 -10.51
C PRO A 70 -13.47 -13.88 -11.11
N ARG A 71 -13.72 -13.82 -11.12
CA ARG A 71 -14.49 -13.86 -11.48
C ARG A 71 -14.67 -14.16 -11.82
#